data_1affbc6302e988f77d0f566cc55c20c1
#
_entry.id   1affbc6302e988f77d0f566cc55c20c1
#
_cell.length_a   1.000
_cell.length_b   1.000
_cell.length_c   1.000
_cell.angle_alpha   90.00
_cell.angle_beta   90.00
_cell.angle_gamma   90.00
#
_symmetry.space_group_name_H-M   'P 1'
#
loop_
_entity.id
_entity.type
_entity.pdbx_description
1 polymer ?
#
loop_
_entity_poly.entity_id
_entity_poly.type
_entity_poly.pdbx_seq_one_letter_code
_entity_poly.pdbx_strand_id
1 'polypeptide(L)'
;METLFENRYTVNLRMLRSFSRGAGFSQKFFFRFSLVGMAVCALALVYCLLFLPGDYNAMVSPAVSFLLCLMLFFFPSLTAQIVYRNTKKLHGGIVPETVVQFSNDEISMTEGTLSVRFQYRQITKIRETGNLYVLMLGKDSGIILEKNSFTIGNFEAFRSFLPEKCPKRKK
;
A
#
# COMPACT_ATOMS: atom_id res chain seq x y z
N MET A 1 11.25 -22.76 18.04
CA MET A 1 12.14 -22.02 17.11
C MET A 1 12.55 -20.72 17.80
N GLU A 2 13.79 -20.38 17.72
CA GLU A 2 14.32 -19.15 18.32
C GLU A 2 13.92 -17.93 17.46
N THR A 3 13.25 -16.96 18.06
CA THR A 3 12.85 -15.73 17.37
C THR A 3 14.02 -14.75 17.41
N LEU A 4 14.54 -14.39 16.25
CA LEU A 4 15.67 -13.46 16.12
C LEU A 4 15.20 -12.00 16.13
N PHE A 5 14.08 -11.72 15.45
CA PHE A 5 13.46 -10.40 15.41
C PHE A 5 11.95 -10.53 15.56
N GLU A 6 11.33 -9.55 16.21
CA GLU A 6 9.90 -9.46 16.36
C GLU A 6 9.45 -8.02 16.13
N ASN A 7 8.41 -7.86 15.32
CA ASN A 7 7.78 -6.58 15.04
C ASN A 7 6.30 -6.65 15.40
N ARG A 8 5.83 -5.75 16.27
CA ARG A 8 4.45 -5.68 16.74
C ARG A 8 3.83 -4.35 16.39
N TYR A 9 2.68 -4.36 15.75
CA TYR A 9 1.97 -3.14 15.41
C TYR A 9 0.48 -3.39 15.25
N THR A 10 -0.30 -2.33 15.36
CA THR A 10 -1.73 -2.36 15.04
C THR A 10 -1.97 -1.63 13.73
N VAL A 11 -2.63 -2.29 12.79
CA VAL A 11 -2.93 -1.72 11.47
C VAL A 11 -3.81 -0.49 11.62
N ASN A 12 -3.37 0.64 11.08
CA ASN A 12 -4.15 1.88 11.07
C ASN A 12 -4.37 2.39 9.64
N LEU A 13 -5.37 3.26 9.46
CA LEU A 13 -5.72 3.82 8.16
C LEU A 13 -4.57 4.58 7.49
N ARG A 14 -3.73 5.27 8.28
CA ARG A 14 -2.57 6.00 7.76
C ARG A 14 -1.55 5.02 7.17
N MET A 15 -1.30 3.92 7.85
CA MET A 15 -0.42 2.84 7.41
C MET A 15 -0.91 2.21 6.10
N LEU A 16 -2.19 1.85 6.01
CA LEU A 16 -2.80 1.29 4.81
C LEU A 16 -2.76 2.27 3.63
N ARG A 17 -3.02 3.56 3.86
CA ARG A 17 -2.90 4.59 2.82
C ARG A 17 -1.45 4.75 2.35
N SER A 18 -0.48 4.72 3.27
CA SER A 18 0.94 4.79 2.93
C SER A 18 1.38 3.55 2.15
N PHE A 19 0.90 2.38 2.55
CA PHE A 19 1.11 1.13 1.81
C PHE A 19 0.50 1.21 0.41
N SER A 20 -0.77 1.58 0.28
CA SER A 20 -1.47 1.72 -1.01
C SER A 20 -0.76 2.71 -1.95
N ARG A 21 -0.24 3.82 -1.43
CA ARG A 21 0.50 4.82 -2.23
C ARG A 21 1.94 4.40 -2.56
N GLY A 22 2.56 3.59 -1.73
CA GLY A 22 3.96 3.18 -1.85
C GLY A 22 4.18 1.83 -2.53
N ALA A 23 3.21 0.92 -2.45
CA ALA A 23 3.38 -0.48 -2.82
C ALA A 23 3.48 -0.72 -4.34
N GLY A 24 2.95 0.17 -5.21
CA GLY A 24 2.95 -0.04 -6.66
C GLY A 24 3.68 1.04 -7.46
N PHE A 25 4.62 0.66 -8.33
CA PHE A 25 5.11 1.55 -9.40
C PHE A 25 3.94 2.02 -10.27
N SER A 26 2.99 1.14 -10.52
CA SER A 26 1.73 1.39 -11.20
C SER A 26 0.91 2.51 -10.53
N GLN A 27 0.80 2.50 -9.19
CA GLN A 27 -0.03 3.49 -8.48
C GLN A 27 0.54 4.92 -8.51
N LYS A 28 1.86 5.08 -8.46
CA LYS A 28 2.48 6.42 -8.63
C LYS A 28 2.26 6.96 -10.03
N PHE A 29 2.32 6.09 -11.03
CA PHE A 29 2.04 6.43 -12.41
C PHE A 29 0.56 6.83 -12.58
N PHE A 30 -0.38 6.02 -12.09
CA PHE A 30 -1.81 6.33 -12.15
C PHE A 30 -2.17 7.60 -11.41
N PHE A 31 -1.55 7.86 -10.25
CA PHE A 31 -1.78 9.09 -9.50
C PHE A 31 -1.32 10.34 -10.27
N ARG A 32 -0.12 10.30 -10.86
CA ARG A 32 0.38 11.40 -11.70
C ARG A 32 -0.45 11.58 -12.95
N PHE A 33 -0.78 10.47 -13.62
CA PHE A 33 -1.62 10.47 -14.80
C PHE A 33 -3.00 11.07 -14.52
N SER A 34 -3.62 10.68 -13.42
CA SER A 34 -4.91 11.23 -12.97
C SER A 34 -4.83 12.73 -12.69
N LEU A 35 -3.76 13.20 -12.05
CA LEU A 35 -3.58 14.63 -11.77
C LEU A 35 -3.45 15.46 -13.05
N VAL A 36 -2.63 14.99 -13.99
CA VAL A 36 -2.46 15.64 -15.30
C VAL A 36 -3.77 15.59 -16.09
N GLY A 37 -4.44 14.44 -16.10
CA GLY A 37 -5.74 14.26 -16.77
C GLY A 37 -6.80 15.23 -16.22
N MET A 38 -6.87 15.40 -14.90
CA MET A 38 -7.78 16.38 -14.27
C MET A 38 -7.49 17.81 -14.73
N ALA A 39 -6.21 18.20 -14.78
CA ALA A 39 -5.82 19.54 -15.22
C ALA A 39 -6.22 19.79 -16.71
N VAL A 40 -5.96 18.82 -17.58
CA VAL A 40 -6.33 18.89 -19.00
C VAL A 40 -7.84 18.96 -19.17
N CYS A 41 -8.61 18.12 -18.46
CA CYS A 41 -10.07 18.15 -18.53
C CYS A 41 -10.66 19.45 -17.97
N ALA A 42 -10.07 20.01 -16.91
CA ALA A 42 -10.50 21.30 -16.37
C ALA A 42 -10.27 22.44 -17.37
N LEU A 43 -9.10 22.47 -18.04
CA LEU A 43 -8.81 23.44 -19.09
C LEU A 43 -9.77 23.29 -20.30
N ALA A 44 -10.08 22.06 -20.69
CA ALA A 44 -11.04 21.78 -21.76
C ALA A 44 -12.46 22.28 -21.39
N LEU A 45 -12.89 22.08 -20.12
CA LEU A 45 -14.16 22.60 -19.63
C LEU A 45 -14.21 24.12 -19.67
N VAL A 46 -13.14 24.79 -19.21
CA VAL A 46 -13.05 26.27 -19.27
C VAL A 46 -13.10 26.74 -20.72
N TYR A 47 -12.38 26.08 -21.63
CA TYR A 47 -12.42 26.39 -23.06
C TYR A 47 -13.85 26.27 -23.62
N CYS A 48 -14.56 25.16 -23.34
CA CYS A 48 -15.94 24.97 -23.79
C CYS A 48 -16.89 26.07 -23.24
N LEU A 49 -16.72 26.44 -21.98
CA LEU A 49 -17.54 27.51 -21.37
C LEU A 49 -17.32 28.88 -22.00
N LEU A 50 -16.10 29.20 -22.40
CA LEU A 50 -15.74 30.52 -22.96
C LEU A 50 -16.04 30.64 -24.46
N PHE A 51 -15.80 29.57 -25.23
CA PHE A 51 -15.81 29.61 -26.69
C PHE A 51 -17.00 28.87 -27.33
N LEU A 52 -17.67 27.99 -26.59
CA LEU A 52 -18.80 27.18 -27.08
C LEU A 52 -20.00 27.26 -26.10
N PRO A 53 -20.42 28.48 -25.72
CA PRO A 53 -21.52 28.64 -24.78
C PRO A 53 -22.81 28.07 -25.38
N GLY A 54 -23.43 27.11 -24.65
CA GLY A 54 -24.68 26.47 -25.10
C GLY A 54 -24.51 25.14 -25.83
N ASP A 55 -23.30 24.74 -26.20
CA ASP A 55 -23.08 23.39 -26.73
C ASP A 55 -22.84 22.39 -25.59
N TYR A 56 -23.94 21.84 -25.08
CA TYR A 56 -23.92 20.84 -24.01
C TYR A 56 -23.17 19.56 -24.40
N ASN A 57 -23.20 19.17 -25.70
CA ASN A 57 -22.50 17.96 -26.13
C ASN A 57 -20.98 18.11 -26.03
N ALA A 58 -20.45 19.28 -26.36
CA ALA A 58 -19.03 19.57 -26.21
C ALA A 58 -18.56 19.54 -24.73
N MET A 59 -19.45 19.85 -23.78
CA MET A 59 -19.13 19.85 -22.35
C MET A 59 -19.19 18.47 -21.70
N VAL A 60 -20.01 17.54 -22.21
CA VAL A 60 -20.22 16.21 -21.62
C VAL A 60 -18.93 15.40 -21.57
N SER A 61 -18.17 15.35 -22.66
CA SER A 61 -16.95 14.54 -22.76
C SER A 61 -15.88 14.94 -21.73
N PRO A 62 -15.46 16.22 -21.62
CA PRO A 62 -14.49 16.63 -20.63
C PRO A 62 -15.01 16.52 -19.20
N ALA A 63 -16.31 16.71 -18.96
CA ALA A 63 -16.91 16.56 -17.63
C ALA A 63 -16.87 15.10 -17.16
N VAL A 64 -17.25 14.15 -17.99
CA VAL A 64 -17.18 12.71 -17.68
C VAL A 64 -15.72 12.28 -17.48
N SER A 65 -14.81 12.71 -18.33
CA SER A 65 -13.38 12.42 -18.21
C SER A 65 -12.78 12.98 -16.90
N PHE A 66 -13.20 14.17 -16.51
CA PHE A 66 -12.80 14.79 -15.24
C PHE A 66 -13.26 13.95 -14.03
N LEU A 67 -14.52 13.50 -14.04
CA LEU A 67 -15.08 12.64 -12.99
C LEU A 67 -14.34 11.29 -12.89
N LEU A 68 -14.01 10.67 -14.03
CA LEU A 68 -13.20 9.44 -14.05
C LEU A 68 -11.81 9.66 -13.48
N CYS A 69 -11.14 10.74 -13.85
CA CYS A 69 -9.83 11.08 -13.29
C CYS A 69 -9.92 11.34 -11.77
N LEU A 70 -10.97 12.01 -11.32
CA LEU A 70 -11.23 12.25 -9.90
C LEU A 70 -11.44 10.94 -9.14
N MET A 71 -12.20 10.01 -9.70
CA MET A 71 -12.42 8.68 -9.14
C MET A 71 -11.10 7.90 -9.01
N LEU A 72 -10.27 7.89 -10.05
CA LEU A 72 -8.94 7.26 -10.02
C LEU A 72 -8.01 7.88 -8.98
N PHE A 73 -8.10 9.20 -8.77
CA PHE A 73 -7.32 9.91 -7.76
C PHE A 73 -7.66 9.47 -6.33
N PHE A 74 -8.94 9.29 -6.04
CA PHE A 74 -9.41 8.87 -4.71
C PHE A 74 -9.37 7.35 -4.48
N PHE A 75 -9.24 6.55 -5.54
CA PHE A 75 -9.29 5.10 -5.49
C PHE A 75 -8.36 4.47 -4.44
N PRO A 76 -7.07 4.86 -4.28
CA PRO A 76 -6.20 4.29 -3.26
C PRO A 76 -6.66 4.59 -1.83
N SER A 77 -7.31 5.72 -1.62
CA SER A 77 -7.85 6.08 -0.30
C SER A 77 -9.11 5.30 0.03
N LEU A 78 -9.96 5.04 -0.96
CA LEU A 78 -11.18 4.24 -0.82
C LEU A 78 -10.82 2.78 -0.55
N THR A 79 -9.90 2.20 -1.29
CA THR A 79 -9.45 0.82 -1.06
C THR A 79 -8.85 0.63 0.33
N ALA A 80 -8.03 1.55 0.80
CA ALA A 80 -7.50 1.51 2.17
C ALA A 80 -8.60 1.56 3.24
N GLN A 81 -9.65 2.35 3.03
CA GLN A 81 -10.80 2.41 3.94
C GLN A 81 -11.61 1.10 3.93
N ILE A 82 -11.83 0.53 2.74
CA ILE A 82 -12.57 -0.73 2.59
C ILE A 82 -11.81 -1.86 3.30
N VAL A 83 -10.51 -1.97 3.04
CA VAL A 83 -9.65 -2.97 3.70
C VAL A 83 -9.70 -2.80 5.22
N TYR A 84 -9.50 -1.59 5.73
CA TYR A 84 -9.56 -1.32 7.16
C TYR A 84 -10.91 -1.70 7.80
N ARG A 85 -12.02 -1.33 7.14
CA ARG A 85 -13.38 -1.69 7.62
C ARG A 85 -13.61 -3.20 7.61
N ASN A 86 -13.13 -3.89 6.58
CA ASN A 86 -13.27 -5.34 6.47
C ASN A 86 -12.45 -6.05 7.55
N THR A 87 -11.19 -5.67 7.76
CA THR A 87 -10.36 -6.19 8.86
C THR A 87 -11.05 -5.99 10.21
N LYS A 88 -11.57 -4.79 10.46
CA LYS A 88 -12.32 -4.51 11.70
C LYS A 88 -13.56 -5.37 11.85
N LYS A 89 -14.33 -5.59 10.78
CA LYS A 89 -15.52 -6.45 10.80
C LYS A 89 -15.19 -7.91 11.08
N LEU A 90 -14.12 -8.43 10.45
CA LEU A 90 -13.68 -9.82 10.62
C LEU A 90 -13.27 -10.13 12.07
N HIS A 91 -12.79 -9.13 12.81
CA HIS A 91 -12.31 -9.27 14.19
C HIS A 91 -13.28 -8.68 15.23
N GLY A 92 -14.59 -8.72 14.96
CA GLY A 92 -15.60 -8.32 15.95
C GLY A 92 -15.60 -6.83 16.33
N GLY A 93 -15.12 -5.96 15.43
CA GLY A 93 -15.10 -4.51 15.66
C GLY A 93 -13.78 -3.96 16.22
N ILE A 94 -12.82 -4.82 16.53
CA ILE A 94 -11.50 -4.44 17.03
C ILE A 94 -10.48 -4.71 15.93
N VAL A 95 -9.49 -3.84 15.75
CA VAL A 95 -8.35 -4.12 14.89
C VAL A 95 -7.33 -4.91 15.70
N PRO A 96 -7.02 -6.16 15.31
CA PRO A 96 -6.09 -6.98 16.06
C PRO A 96 -4.67 -6.44 15.96
N GLU A 97 -3.86 -6.78 16.96
CA GLU A 97 -2.42 -6.58 16.89
C GLU A 97 -1.84 -7.58 15.88
N THR A 98 -0.96 -7.09 15.02
CA THR A 98 -0.19 -7.92 14.10
C THR A 98 1.20 -8.13 14.68
N VAL A 99 1.58 -9.38 14.85
CA VAL A 99 2.90 -9.79 15.32
C VAL A 99 3.61 -10.53 14.20
N VAL A 100 4.77 -10.02 13.80
CA VAL A 100 5.62 -10.65 12.79
C VAL A 100 6.92 -11.08 13.44
N GLN A 101 7.18 -12.37 13.44
CA GLN A 101 8.36 -12.99 14.02
C GLN A 101 9.25 -13.57 12.92
N PHE A 102 10.52 -13.32 13.05
CA PHE A 102 11.55 -13.79 12.12
C PHE A 102 12.45 -14.78 12.85
N SER A 103 12.45 -16.00 12.37
CA SER A 103 13.39 -17.04 12.79
C SER A 103 14.49 -17.22 11.75
N ASN A 104 15.36 -18.20 11.95
CA ASN A 104 16.44 -18.45 11.00
C ASN A 104 15.94 -18.88 9.62
N ASP A 105 14.82 -19.62 9.53
CA ASP A 105 14.36 -20.29 8.31
C ASP A 105 13.01 -19.78 7.79
N GLU A 106 12.19 -19.21 8.65
CA GLU A 106 10.83 -18.79 8.30
C GLU A 106 10.42 -17.48 8.96
N ILE A 107 9.36 -16.90 8.41
CA ILE A 107 8.69 -15.71 8.89
C ILE A 107 7.28 -16.15 9.33
N SER A 108 6.92 -15.91 10.58
CA SER A 108 5.59 -16.14 11.11
C SER A 108 4.87 -14.81 11.30
N MET A 109 3.68 -14.68 10.75
CA MET A 109 2.81 -13.52 10.93
C MET A 109 1.53 -13.96 11.60
N THR A 110 1.21 -13.34 12.72
CA THR A 110 -0.02 -13.60 13.48
C THR A 110 -0.85 -12.32 13.56
N GLU A 111 -2.12 -12.42 13.20
CA GLU A 111 -3.10 -11.34 13.27
C GLU A 111 -4.36 -11.88 13.98
N GLY A 112 -4.54 -11.53 15.23
CA GLY A 112 -5.58 -12.10 16.08
C GLY A 112 -5.44 -13.62 16.21
N THR A 113 -6.40 -14.39 15.70
CA THR A 113 -6.40 -15.86 15.69
C THR A 113 -5.78 -16.46 14.43
N LEU A 114 -5.49 -15.65 13.43
CA LEU A 114 -4.91 -16.09 12.17
C LEU A 114 -3.39 -16.10 12.28
N SER A 115 -2.76 -17.22 11.93
CA SER A 115 -1.31 -17.34 11.85
C SER A 115 -0.92 -17.90 10.49
N VAL A 116 -0.01 -17.21 9.82
CA VAL A 116 0.51 -17.60 8.49
C VAL A 116 2.02 -17.63 8.53
N ARG A 117 2.60 -18.62 7.89
CA ARG A 117 4.06 -18.77 7.78
C ARG A 117 4.54 -18.55 6.36
N PHE A 118 5.67 -17.87 6.24
CA PHE A 118 6.31 -17.55 4.96
C PHE A 118 7.78 -17.97 4.99
N GLN A 119 8.31 -18.28 3.82
CA GLN A 119 9.75 -18.53 3.65
C GLN A 119 10.40 -17.29 3.05
N TYR A 120 11.65 -16.99 3.41
CA TYR A 120 12.41 -15.85 2.87
C TYR A 120 12.49 -15.83 1.35
N ARG A 121 12.48 -17.00 0.70
CA ARG A 121 12.47 -17.15 -0.77
C ARG A 121 11.20 -16.60 -1.45
N GLN A 122 10.10 -16.44 -0.70
CA GLN A 122 8.85 -15.88 -1.21
C GLN A 122 8.89 -14.34 -1.28
N ILE A 123 9.86 -13.72 -0.63
CA ILE A 123 10.05 -12.28 -0.71
C ILE A 123 10.54 -11.93 -2.10
N THR A 124 9.68 -11.25 -2.85
CA THR A 124 9.97 -10.84 -4.23
C THR A 124 10.63 -9.49 -4.33
N LYS A 125 10.34 -8.57 -3.44
CA LYS A 125 10.87 -7.21 -3.42
C LYS A 125 10.75 -6.63 -2.02
N ILE A 126 11.70 -5.78 -1.66
CA ILE A 126 11.68 -5.01 -0.44
C ILE A 126 11.41 -3.55 -0.81
N ARG A 127 10.52 -2.90 -0.08
CA ARG A 127 10.19 -1.48 -0.26
C ARG A 127 10.24 -0.75 1.07
N GLU A 128 10.75 0.45 1.02
CA GLU A 128 10.82 1.35 2.17
C GLU A 128 10.03 2.61 1.85
N THR A 129 9.08 2.96 2.71
CA THR A 129 8.21 4.13 2.52
C THR A 129 7.94 4.79 3.87
N GLY A 130 8.60 5.91 4.11
CA GLY A 130 8.50 6.62 5.39
C GLY A 130 8.89 5.70 6.56
N ASN A 131 7.97 5.50 7.52
CA ASN A 131 8.16 4.64 8.68
C ASN A 131 7.87 3.14 8.41
N LEU A 132 7.49 2.79 7.17
CA LEU A 132 7.14 1.43 6.81
C LEU A 132 8.26 0.74 6.03
N TYR A 133 8.45 -0.53 6.34
CA TYR A 133 9.32 -1.45 5.63
C TYR A 133 8.46 -2.63 5.15
N VAL A 134 8.37 -2.82 3.85
CA VAL A 134 7.40 -3.73 3.25
C VAL A 134 8.13 -4.84 2.51
N LEU A 135 7.83 -6.09 2.89
CA LEU A 135 8.33 -7.29 2.27
C LEU A 135 7.27 -7.80 1.29
N MET A 136 7.46 -7.53 0.00
CA MET A 136 6.52 -7.97 -1.03
C MET A 136 6.65 -9.47 -1.29
N LEU A 137 5.55 -10.21 -1.19
CA LEU A 137 5.47 -11.64 -1.48
C LEU A 137 4.99 -11.93 -2.91
N GLY A 138 4.56 -10.90 -3.62
CA GLY A 138 4.07 -10.96 -4.99
C GLY A 138 3.86 -9.57 -5.55
N LYS A 139 2.91 -9.42 -6.47
CA LYS A 139 2.57 -8.11 -7.06
C LYS A 139 1.80 -7.22 -6.08
N ASP A 140 0.83 -7.80 -5.37
CA ASP A 140 -0.17 -7.07 -4.57
C ASP A 140 -0.21 -7.51 -3.10
N SER A 141 0.61 -8.47 -2.70
CA SER A 141 0.67 -8.99 -1.34
C SER A 141 2.02 -8.69 -0.70
N GLY A 142 2.02 -8.38 0.58
CA GLY A 142 3.25 -8.10 1.31
C GLY A 142 3.05 -8.03 2.82
N ILE A 143 4.13 -8.28 3.55
CA ILE A 143 4.20 -8.12 4.99
C ILE A 143 4.64 -6.68 5.26
N ILE A 144 3.86 -5.95 6.01
CA ILE A 144 4.18 -4.58 6.43
C ILE A 144 4.87 -4.64 7.78
N LEU A 145 5.94 -3.91 7.94
CA LEU A 145 6.65 -3.75 9.21
C LEU A 145 6.74 -2.25 9.52
N GLU A 146 6.58 -1.91 10.76
CA GLU A 146 6.80 -0.55 11.25
C GLU A 146 8.19 -0.45 11.85
N LYS A 147 9.04 0.47 11.36
CA LYS A 147 10.46 0.56 11.74
C LYS A 147 10.69 0.73 13.24
N ASN A 148 9.79 1.45 13.91
CA ASN A 148 9.92 1.78 15.33
C ASN A 148 9.19 0.78 16.24
N SER A 149 8.64 -0.31 15.71
CA SER A 149 7.82 -1.27 16.44
C SER A 149 8.47 -2.64 16.57
N PHE A 150 9.80 -2.68 16.58
CA PHE A 150 10.56 -3.89 16.90
C PHE A 150 10.61 -4.09 18.41
N THR A 151 10.13 -5.26 18.87
CA THR A 151 10.14 -5.67 20.27
C THR A 151 11.32 -6.60 20.59
N ILE A 152 11.78 -7.39 19.61
CA ILE A 152 12.98 -8.20 19.68
C ILE A 152 13.90 -7.78 18.53
N GLY A 153 15.15 -7.47 18.83
CA GLY A 153 16.10 -6.89 17.89
C GLY A 153 15.83 -5.41 17.62
N ASN A 154 16.45 -4.88 16.58
CA ASN A 154 16.21 -3.51 16.12
C ASN A 154 16.15 -3.46 14.60
N PHE A 155 15.59 -2.38 14.05
CA PHE A 155 15.40 -2.22 12.61
C PHE A 155 16.70 -2.26 11.81
N GLU A 156 17.78 -1.66 12.30
CA GLU A 156 19.06 -1.60 11.57
C GLU A 156 19.71 -2.98 11.47
N ALA A 157 19.71 -3.75 12.55
CA ALA A 157 20.18 -5.13 12.55
C ALA A 157 19.31 -6.02 11.62
N PHE A 158 17.99 -5.85 11.68
CA PHE A 158 17.06 -6.54 10.80
C PHE A 158 17.29 -6.21 9.32
N ARG A 159 17.52 -4.92 9.01
CA ARG A 159 17.80 -4.43 7.66
C ARG A 159 19.08 -5.05 7.07
N SER A 160 20.07 -5.32 7.91
CA SER A 160 21.31 -6.00 7.50
C SER A 160 21.13 -7.52 7.34
N PHE A 161 20.36 -8.13 8.22
CA PHE A 161 20.06 -9.56 8.23
C PHE A 161 19.23 -10.01 7.03
N LEU A 162 18.20 -9.27 6.67
CA LEU A 162 17.22 -9.70 5.67
C LEU A 162 17.82 -9.99 4.27
N PRO A 163 18.71 -9.16 3.70
CA PRO A 163 19.32 -9.44 2.40
C PRO A 163 20.17 -10.71 2.34
N GLU A 164 20.72 -11.16 3.48
CA GLU A 164 21.49 -12.39 3.57
C GLU A 164 20.61 -13.64 3.43
N LYS A 165 19.35 -13.53 3.89
CA LYS A 165 18.35 -14.61 3.84
C LYS A 165 17.54 -14.63 2.54
N CYS A 166 17.42 -13.50 1.87
CA CYS A 166 16.71 -13.43 0.61
C CYS A 166 17.61 -13.86 -0.55
N PRO A 167 17.14 -14.73 -1.46
CA PRO A 167 17.94 -15.14 -2.61
C PRO A 167 18.31 -13.91 -3.46
N LYS A 168 19.61 -13.77 -3.77
CA LYS A 168 20.12 -12.68 -4.62
C LYS A 168 19.35 -12.68 -5.95
N ARG A 169 18.58 -11.65 -6.18
CA ARG A 169 17.87 -11.48 -7.43
C ARG A 169 18.85 -11.19 -8.55
N LYS A 170 18.84 -12.00 -9.61
CA LYS A 170 19.35 -11.56 -10.91
C LYS A 170 18.57 -10.29 -11.29
N LYS A 171 19.31 -9.20 -11.53
CA LYS A 171 18.77 -7.92 -12.03
C LYS A 171 18.05 -8.11 -13.35
#